data_02ddfff1f5e37a162208d707b71937a5
#
_entry.id   02ddfff1f5e37a162208d707b71937a5
#
_cell.length_a   1.000
_cell.length_b   1.000
_cell.length_c   1.000
_cell.angle_alpha   90.00
_cell.angle_beta   90.00
_cell.angle_gamma   90.00
#
_symmetry.space_group_name_H-M   'P 1'
#
loop_
_entity.id
_entity.type
_entity.pdbx_description
1 polymer ?
#
loop_
_entity_poly.entity_id
_entity_poly.type
_entity_poly.pdbx_seq_one_letter_code
_entity_poly.pdbx_strand_id
1 'polypeptide(L)'
;MKRALLLLLLAATTALGQQQQPQDPAVAAIQSHDRGTDRSFEDIDRAVDDALWYFRLGDVANIDKFEIASSKPRAEKNPTSQSAGNPIIFPVYVFAPKNLKGKAPVLIFAHGGVHGRLTSNYAHIFREGLERGFVIVSPEYRGSIGHGSDLYNQIDYGGAEIDDTHDARNWAVANLPYVDPNRVGIFGWSHGGYHTLMNILNWPDDYKVAYAGVPVSDLVARMGYTGQDYRDIFAGFIGKQPEDNVMEYRRRSPVYHVEKLRTPLLIHTTTNDDDVNVLEVEHLIAALKAAGKKFEYKIYQNAPGSHRFNRIDTQLAKESRAEMWDFLARYLK
;
A
#
# COMPACT_ATOMS: atom_id res chain seq x y z
N MET A 1 8.90 76.84 -8.08
CA MET A 1 10.24 76.25 -7.99
C MET A 1 10.32 75.45 -6.70
N LYS A 2 10.07 74.16 -6.71
CA LYS A 2 10.39 73.22 -5.62
C LYS A 2 10.84 71.93 -6.25
N ARG A 3 12.08 71.54 -6.05
CA ARG A 3 12.69 70.28 -6.52
C ARG A 3 12.15 69.15 -5.70
N ALA A 4 11.53 68.15 -6.32
CA ALA A 4 11.20 66.87 -5.73
C ALA A 4 12.40 65.92 -5.91
N LEU A 5 12.97 65.50 -4.81
CA LEU A 5 14.06 64.50 -4.73
C LEU A 5 13.42 63.12 -4.72
N LEU A 6 13.61 62.39 -5.80
CA LEU A 6 13.12 61.01 -5.93
C LEU A 6 14.18 60.06 -5.28
N LEU A 7 13.88 59.54 -4.10
CA LEU A 7 14.68 58.48 -3.47
C LEU A 7 14.28 57.16 -4.08
N LEU A 8 15.13 56.56 -4.92
CA LEU A 8 15.09 55.16 -5.30
C LEU A 8 15.58 54.31 -4.14
N LEU A 9 14.64 53.65 -3.43
CA LEU A 9 14.96 52.55 -2.54
C LEU A 9 15.18 51.28 -3.40
N LEU A 10 16.44 50.91 -3.60
CA LEU A 10 16.79 49.55 -4.04
C LEU A 10 16.46 48.60 -2.89
N ALA A 11 15.39 47.87 -3.01
CA ALA A 11 15.13 46.69 -2.18
C ALA A 11 16.07 45.57 -2.67
N ALA A 12 17.23 45.46 -2.06
CA ALA A 12 18.05 44.25 -2.14
C ALA A 12 17.32 43.16 -1.35
N THR A 13 16.58 42.30 -2.04
CA THR A 13 16.10 41.03 -1.48
C THR A 13 17.33 40.13 -1.30
N THR A 14 17.95 40.23 -0.14
CA THR A 14 18.86 39.18 0.32
C THR A 14 18.04 37.92 0.54
N ALA A 15 18.24 36.94 -0.33
CA ALA A 15 17.86 35.57 -0.07
C ALA A 15 18.67 35.11 1.18
N LEU A 16 18.10 35.33 2.36
CA LEU A 16 18.58 34.69 3.58
C LEU A 16 18.23 33.21 3.41
N GLY A 17 19.23 32.42 2.98
CA GLY A 17 19.20 31.00 3.22
C GLY A 17 18.89 30.82 4.71
N GLN A 18 17.85 30.08 5.02
CA GLN A 18 17.60 29.63 6.39
C GLN A 18 18.81 28.80 6.81
N GLN A 19 19.80 29.43 7.43
CA GLN A 19 20.78 28.73 8.24
C GLN A 19 19.97 28.11 9.36
N GLN A 20 19.82 26.78 9.36
CA GLN A 20 19.35 26.08 10.53
C GLN A 20 20.20 26.54 11.71
N GLN A 21 19.58 27.23 12.67
CA GLN A 21 20.28 27.59 13.90
C GLN A 21 20.83 26.31 14.52
N PRO A 22 22.05 26.31 15.07
CA PRO A 22 22.58 25.13 15.74
C PRO A 22 21.61 24.74 16.84
N GLN A 23 21.08 23.53 16.74
CA GLN A 23 20.11 22.99 17.69
C GLN A 23 20.81 22.88 19.05
N ASP A 24 20.14 23.31 20.12
CA ASP A 24 20.66 23.17 21.48
C ASP A 24 21.07 21.71 21.71
N PRO A 25 22.32 21.44 22.16
CA PRO A 25 22.81 20.07 22.39
C PRO A 25 21.93 19.26 23.32
N ALA A 26 21.29 19.91 24.33
CA ALA A 26 20.36 19.25 25.25
C ALA A 26 19.06 18.83 24.52
N VAL A 27 18.52 19.70 23.68
CA VAL A 27 17.35 19.39 22.84
C VAL A 27 17.66 18.27 21.85
N ALA A 28 18.84 18.32 21.22
CA ALA A 28 19.28 17.26 20.32
C ALA A 28 19.47 15.92 21.04
N ALA A 29 20.00 15.93 22.26
CA ALA A 29 20.15 14.73 23.08
C ALA A 29 18.80 14.15 23.51
N ILE A 30 17.83 14.99 23.94
CA ILE A 30 16.46 14.56 24.28
C ILE A 30 15.80 13.95 23.05
N GLN A 31 15.81 14.61 21.91
CA GLN A 31 15.22 14.10 20.68
C GLN A 31 15.89 12.81 20.18
N SER A 32 17.19 12.65 20.42
CA SER A 32 17.90 11.40 20.11
C SER A 32 17.48 10.28 21.05
N HIS A 33 17.30 10.57 22.34
CA HIS A 33 16.80 9.61 23.31
C HIS A 33 15.37 9.18 23.01
N ASP A 34 14.48 10.14 22.71
CA ASP A 34 13.08 9.87 22.37
C ASP A 34 12.99 8.98 21.11
N ARG A 35 13.73 9.30 20.05
CA ARG A 35 13.80 8.46 18.85
C ARG A 35 14.34 7.05 19.13
N GLY A 36 15.32 6.93 20.04
CA GLY A 36 15.84 5.63 20.45
C GLY A 36 14.79 4.81 21.21
N THR A 37 14.02 5.47 22.09
CA THR A 37 12.94 4.85 22.86
C THR A 37 11.80 4.42 21.93
N ASP A 38 11.35 5.28 21.03
CA ASP A 38 10.30 4.98 20.05
C ASP A 38 10.68 3.77 19.20
N ARG A 39 11.92 3.74 18.69
CA ARG A 39 12.44 2.60 17.93
C ARG A 39 12.44 1.30 18.74
N SER A 40 12.79 1.36 20.01
CA SER A 40 12.77 0.19 20.89
C SER A 40 11.34 -0.33 21.09
N PHE A 41 10.36 0.56 21.23
CA PHE A 41 8.94 0.16 21.31
C PHE A 41 8.44 -0.45 20.01
N GLU A 42 8.78 0.11 18.84
CA GLU A 42 8.45 -0.45 17.54
C GLU A 42 9.04 -1.86 17.37
N ASP A 43 10.30 -2.06 17.77
CA ASP A 43 10.98 -3.36 17.70
C ASP A 43 10.31 -4.41 18.59
N ILE A 44 9.91 -4.04 19.81
CA ILE A 44 9.17 -4.92 20.72
C ILE A 44 7.79 -5.25 20.16
N ASP A 45 7.03 -4.25 19.71
CA ASP A 45 5.69 -4.43 19.16
C ASP A 45 5.73 -5.36 17.94
N ARG A 46 6.71 -5.19 17.05
CA ARG A 46 6.93 -6.07 15.93
C ARG A 46 7.30 -7.49 16.36
N ALA A 47 8.21 -7.64 17.32
CA ALA A 47 8.62 -8.96 17.79
C ALA A 47 7.45 -9.71 18.46
N VAL A 48 6.59 -9.01 19.18
CA VAL A 48 5.36 -9.58 19.75
C VAL A 48 4.41 -10.01 18.64
N ASP A 49 4.19 -9.17 17.62
CA ASP A 49 3.30 -9.50 16.51
C ASP A 49 3.86 -10.67 15.67
N ASP A 50 5.18 -10.70 15.44
CA ASP A 50 5.86 -11.84 14.79
C ASP A 50 5.61 -13.16 15.57
N ALA A 51 5.72 -13.13 16.91
CA ALA A 51 5.39 -14.28 17.74
C ALA A 51 3.90 -14.68 17.66
N LEU A 52 2.99 -13.69 17.59
CA LEU A 52 1.56 -13.93 17.44
C LEU A 52 1.21 -14.59 16.08
N TRP A 53 1.95 -14.31 15.02
CA TRP A 53 1.80 -15.03 13.75
C TRP A 53 2.05 -16.53 13.91
N TYR A 54 3.16 -16.91 14.56
CA TYR A 54 3.47 -18.32 14.85
C TYR A 54 2.42 -18.96 15.77
N PHE A 55 1.97 -18.23 16.79
CA PHE A 55 0.94 -18.72 17.69
C PHE A 55 -0.39 -18.99 16.97
N ARG A 56 -0.78 -18.10 16.06
CA ARG A 56 -2.08 -18.16 15.38
C ARG A 56 -2.10 -19.05 14.15
N LEU A 57 -0.99 -19.21 13.43
CA LEU A 57 -0.93 -19.93 12.15
C LEU A 57 0.11 -21.05 12.11
N GLY A 58 0.95 -21.19 13.13
CA GLY A 58 2.02 -22.17 13.15
C GLY A 58 1.55 -23.63 13.10
N ASP A 59 0.28 -23.91 13.33
CA ASP A 59 -0.34 -25.23 13.11
C ASP A 59 -0.58 -25.54 11.62
N VAL A 60 -0.87 -24.54 10.79
CA VAL A 60 -1.24 -24.69 9.37
C VAL A 60 -0.16 -24.23 8.38
N ALA A 61 0.76 -23.35 8.81
CA ALA A 61 1.75 -22.74 7.93
C ALA A 61 3.18 -22.78 8.46
N ASN A 62 4.15 -22.85 7.55
CA ASN A 62 5.50 -22.37 7.77
C ASN A 62 5.51 -20.87 7.48
N ILE A 63 6.13 -20.09 8.38
CA ILE A 63 6.14 -18.64 8.32
C ILE A 63 7.62 -18.21 8.27
N ASP A 64 7.97 -17.50 7.20
CA ASP A 64 9.31 -16.97 7.00
C ASP A 64 9.25 -15.46 6.75
N LYS A 65 10.35 -14.79 7.05
CA LYS A 65 10.53 -13.35 6.81
C LYS A 65 11.85 -13.14 6.10
N PHE A 66 11.79 -12.45 4.99
CA PHE A 66 12.94 -12.15 4.14
C PHE A 66 13.11 -10.65 4.00
N GLU A 67 14.31 -10.20 3.72
CA GLU A 67 14.58 -8.83 3.28
C GLU A 67 14.91 -8.85 1.79
N ILE A 68 14.20 -8.01 1.03
CA ILE A 68 14.40 -7.91 -0.41
C ILE A 68 14.72 -6.48 -0.82
N ALA A 69 15.36 -6.32 -1.97
CA ALA A 69 15.66 -5.01 -2.52
C ALA A 69 14.56 -4.57 -3.50
N SER A 70 14.16 -3.31 -3.38
CA SER A 70 13.29 -2.67 -4.36
C SER A 70 14.02 -2.45 -5.68
N SER A 71 13.29 -2.55 -6.79
CA SER A 71 13.75 -2.11 -8.12
C SER A 71 13.84 -0.58 -8.24
N LYS A 72 13.21 0.15 -7.32
CA LYS A 72 13.23 1.62 -7.27
C LYS A 72 14.18 2.12 -6.17
N PRO A 73 15.04 3.09 -6.49
CA PRO A 73 15.97 3.63 -5.52
C PRO A 73 15.25 4.42 -4.42
N ARG A 74 16.01 4.79 -3.39
CA ARG A 74 15.60 5.81 -2.40
C ARG A 74 15.41 7.17 -3.07
N ALA A 75 14.55 7.99 -2.46
CA ALA A 75 14.34 9.38 -2.90
C ALA A 75 15.62 10.23 -2.70
N GLU A 76 16.36 9.99 -1.60
CA GLU A 76 17.57 10.73 -1.28
C GLU A 76 18.77 10.20 -2.07
N LYS A 77 19.56 11.13 -2.59
CA LYS A 77 20.85 10.80 -3.21
C LYS A 77 21.87 10.46 -2.13
N ASN A 78 22.57 9.35 -2.30
CA ASN A 78 23.72 9.06 -1.47
C ASN A 78 24.93 9.93 -1.94
N PRO A 79 25.39 10.90 -1.13
CA PRO A 79 26.46 11.80 -1.53
C PRO A 79 27.82 11.09 -1.72
N THR A 80 27.97 9.87 -1.19
CA THR A 80 29.20 9.09 -1.28
C THR A 80 29.17 8.04 -2.39
N SER A 81 28.02 7.89 -3.08
CA SER A 81 27.86 6.94 -4.18
C SER A 81 28.02 7.63 -5.53
N GLN A 82 28.69 6.97 -6.47
CA GLN A 82 28.81 7.42 -7.85
C GLN A 82 27.54 7.12 -8.67
N SER A 83 26.66 6.24 -8.20
CA SER A 83 25.39 5.90 -8.83
C SER A 83 24.21 6.60 -8.15
N ALA A 84 23.10 6.73 -8.86
CA ALA A 84 21.86 7.28 -8.31
C ALA A 84 21.29 6.34 -7.23
N GLY A 85 21.23 6.83 -6.00
CA GLY A 85 20.52 6.24 -4.86
C GLY A 85 20.82 4.77 -4.54
N ASN A 86 20.77 4.43 -3.26
CA ASN A 86 20.79 3.04 -2.83
C ASN A 86 19.39 2.43 -3.02
N PRO A 87 19.27 1.13 -3.32
CA PRO A 87 17.98 0.45 -3.28
C PRO A 87 17.39 0.51 -1.85
N ILE A 88 16.08 0.56 -1.77
CA ILE A 88 15.37 0.34 -0.51
C ILE A 88 15.39 -1.16 -0.24
N ILE A 89 15.66 -1.52 1.01
CA ILE A 89 15.49 -2.88 1.52
C ILE A 89 14.24 -2.89 2.37
N PHE A 90 13.36 -3.84 2.13
CA PHE A 90 12.12 -3.98 2.90
C PHE A 90 11.78 -5.45 3.19
N PRO A 91 11.11 -5.72 4.32
CA PRO A 91 10.73 -7.07 4.69
C PRO A 91 9.59 -7.62 3.83
N VAL A 92 9.64 -8.93 3.61
CA VAL A 92 8.55 -9.69 2.99
C VAL A 92 8.24 -10.89 3.86
N TYR A 93 6.99 -11.03 4.27
CA TYR A 93 6.50 -12.20 4.98
C TYR A 93 5.99 -13.24 4.00
N VAL A 94 6.33 -14.49 4.25
CA VAL A 94 5.89 -15.65 3.47
C VAL A 94 5.17 -16.63 4.39
N PHE A 95 3.93 -16.94 4.03
CA PHE A 95 3.11 -17.94 4.72
C PHE A 95 2.86 -19.10 3.75
N ALA A 96 3.50 -20.24 3.99
CA ALA A 96 3.40 -21.42 3.14
C ALA A 96 2.65 -22.54 3.88
N PRO A 97 1.58 -23.13 3.31
CA PRO A 97 0.90 -24.26 3.92
C PRO A 97 1.87 -25.40 4.25
N LYS A 98 1.77 -26.00 5.46
CA LYS A 98 2.66 -27.10 5.88
C LYS A 98 2.60 -28.33 4.99
N ASN A 99 1.45 -28.60 4.38
CA ASN A 99 1.20 -29.83 3.63
C ASN A 99 1.22 -29.61 2.11
N LEU A 100 2.10 -28.72 1.63
CA LEU A 100 2.24 -28.47 0.19
C LEU A 100 2.65 -29.75 -0.56
N LYS A 101 1.90 -30.07 -1.62
CA LYS A 101 2.24 -31.13 -2.56
C LYS A 101 2.56 -30.51 -3.91
N GLY A 102 3.84 -30.40 -4.23
CA GLY A 102 4.29 -29.78 -5.47
C GLY A 102 4.20 -28.26 -5.45
N LYS A 103 4.07 -27.65 -6.63
CA LYS A 103 3.97 -26.19 -6.76
C LYS A 103 2.56 -25.70 -6.44
N ALA A 104 2.49 -24.66 -5.62
CA ALA A 104 1.25 -24.04 -5.16
C ALA A 104 0.99 -22.67 -5.81
N PRO A 105 -0.27 -22.25 -5.94
CA PRO A 105 -0.60 -20.89 -6.30
C PRO A 105 -0.17 -19.93 -5.19
N VAL A 106 0.26 -18.74 -5.59
CA VAL A 106 0.66 -17.68 -4.66
C VAL A 106 -0.26 -16.47 -4.77
N LEU A 107 -0.56 -15.89 -3.63
CA LEU A 107 -1.31 -14.66 -3.50
C LEU A 107 -0.42 -13.60 -2.85
N ILE A 108 -0.24 -12.49 -3.55
CA ILE A 108 0.42 -11.32 -3.00
C ILE A 108 -0.62 -10.53 -2.21
N PHE A 109 -0.34 -10.28 -0.96
CA PHE A 109 -1.19 -9.48 -0.09
C PHE A 109 -0.56 -8.11 0.17
N ALA A 110 -1.22 -7.04 -0.23
CA ALA A 110 -0.85 -5.69 0.17
C ALA A 110 -1.71 -5.26 1.37
N HIS A 111 -1.07 -4.86 2.47
CA HIS A 111 -1.77 -4.37 3.65
C HIS A 111 -2.42 -3.00 3.39
N GLY A 112 -3.38 -2.61 4.23
CA GLY A 112 -4.04 -1.31 4.18
C GLY A 112 -3.31 -0.23 5.00
N GLY A 113 -3.77 1.02 4.81
CA GLY A 113 -3.18 2.20 5.46
C GLY A 113 -1.89 2.65 4.79
N VAL A 114 -1.76 3.96 4.55
CA VAL A 114 -0.56 4.54 3.90
C VAL A 114 0.67 4.23 4.74
N HIS A 115 0.60 4.54 6.03
CA HIS A 115 1.56 4.15 7.05
C HIS A 115 1.00 3.01 7.90
N GLY A 116 0.52 1.95 7.23
CA GLY A 116 0.13 0.71 7.89
C GLY A 116 1.28 -0.29 7.96
N ARG A 117 0.98 -1.49 8.40
CA ARG A 117 1.86 -2.66 8.34
C ARG A 117 1.04 -3.95 8.32
N LEU A 118 1.66 -5.04 7.96
CA LEU A 118 1.11 -6.36 8.16
C LEU A 118 1.03 -6.65 9.68
N THR A 119 -0.12 -7.08 10.16
CA THR A 119 -0.31 -7.47 11.57
C THR A 119 -1.03 -8.80 11.67
N SER A 120 -0.81 -9.51 12.77
CA SER A 120 -1.47 -10.78 13.06
C SER A 120 -3.00 -10.68 13.22
N ASN A 121 -3.57 -9.47 13.14
CA ASN A 121 -5.01 -9.27 13.01
C ASN A 121 -5.58 -9.88 11.72
N TYR A 122 -4.76 -10.07 10.69
CA TYR A 122 -5.14 -10.76 9.45
C TYR A 122 -5.06 -12.29 9.55
N ALA A 123 -4.61 -12.86 10.68
CA ALA A 123 -4.34 -14.29 10.78
C ALA A 123 -5.56 -15.17 10.47
N HIS A 124 -6.76 -14.78 10.89
CA HIS A 124 -7.99 -15.52 10.58
C HIS A 124 -8.28 -15.55 9.08
N ILE A 125 -7.99 -14.45 8.36
CA ILE A 125 -8.16 -14.36 6.90
C ILE A 125 -7.08 -15.19 6.20
N PHE A 126 -5.83 -15.09 6.65
CA PHE A 126 -4.73 -15.87 6.07
C PHE A 126 -4.95 -17.37 6.26
N ARG A 127 -5.47 -17.80 7.44
CA ARG A 127 -5.83 -19.19 7.68
C ARG A 127 -6.80 -19.71 6.61
N GLU A 128 -7.84 -18.95 6.29
CA GLU A 128 -8.82 -19.33 5.26
C GLU A 128 -8.18 -19.59 3.89
N GLY A 129 -7.15 -18.79 3.52
CA GLY A 129 -6.38 -18.95 2.28
C GLY A 129 -5.39 -20.12 2.33
N LEU A 130 -4.67 -20.26 3.44
CA LEU A 130 -3.70 -21.33 3.67
C LEU A 130 -4.36 -22.72 3.65
N GLU A 131 -5.53 -22.87 4.29
CA GLU A 131 -6.31 -24.10 4.29
C GLU A 131 -6.84 -24.46 2.89
N ARG A 132 -6.96 -23.48 2.00
CA ARG A 132 -7.26 -23.68 0.58
C ARG A 132 -6.03 -23.99 -0.27
N GLY A 133 -4.83 -24.02 0.35
CA GLY A 133 -3.58 -24.36 -0.32
C GLY A 133 -2.87 -23.20 -1.02
N PHE A 134 -3.24 -21.95 -0.73
CA PHE A 134 -2.54 -20.79 -1.24
C PHE A 134 -1.30 -20.47 -0.39
N VAL A 135 -0.18 -20.18 -1.04
CA VAL A 135 0.95 -19.46 -0.43
C VAL A 135 0.56 -17.98 -0.39
N ILE A 136 0.80 -17.30 0.72
CA ILE A 136 0.55 -15.86 0.85
C ILE A 136 1.89 -15.16 1.07
N VAL A 137 2.17 -14.13 0.28
CA VAL A 137 3.37 -13.30 0.36
C VAL A 137 2.94 -11.85 0.59
N SER A 138 3.45 -11.23 1.64
CA SER A 138 3.09 -9.86 2.02
C SER A 138 4.33 -9.00 2.19
N PRO A 139 4.56 -8.00 1.33
CA PRO A 139 5.60 -7.01 1.53
C PRO A 139 5.23 -5.97 2.58
N GLU A 140 6.22 -5.51 3.33
CA GLU A 140 6.23 -4.25 4.03
C GLU A 140 6.82 -3.19 3.11
N TYR A 141 6.02 -2.73 2.15
CA TYR A 141 6.45 -1.77 1.14
C TYR A 141 6.86 -0.42 1.76
N ARG A 142 7.57 0.43 1.02
CA ARG A 142 7.96 1.77 1.49
C ARG A 142 6.78 2.54 2.06
N GLY A 143 6.99 3.22 3.17
CA GLY A 143 5.95 3.89 3.96
C GLY A 143 5.40 3.05 5.11
N SER A 144 5.66 1.73 5.17
CA SER A 144 5.23 0.87 6.27
C SER A 144 5.86 1.28 7.60
N ILE A 145 5.08 1.17 8.70
CA ILE A 145 5.53 1.45 10.07
C ILE A 145 6.16 0.21 10.72
N GLY A 146 6.89 0.42 11.81
CA GLY A 146 7.52 -0.66 12.58
C GLY A 146 8.82 -1.18 11.97
N HIS A 147 9.35 -0.53 10.94
CA HIS A 147 10.59 -0.89 10.25
C HIS A 147 11.59 0.27 10.21
N GLY A 148 11.41 1.23 11.11
CA GLY A 148 12.23 2.42 11.26
C GLY A 148 11.85 3.56 10.32
N SER A 149 12.32 4.76 10.70
CA SER A 149 12.03 6.00 9.96
C SER A 149 12.54 5.99 8.52
N ASP A 150 13.56 5.19 8.24
CA ASP A 150 14.11 5.05 6.90
C ASP A 150 13.10 4.50 5.89
N LEU A 151 12.36 3.45 6.25
CA LEU A 151 11.32 2.90 5.38
C LEU A 151 10.07 3.78 5.39
N TYR A 152 9.69 4.28 6.57
CA TYR A 152 8.53 5.16 6.76
C TYR A 152 8.58 6.40 5.85
N ASN A 153 9.72 7.10 5.83
CA ASN A 153 9.88 8.35 5.08
C ASN A 153 10.01 8.17 3.56
N GLN A 154 10.10 6.94 3.06
CA GLN A 154 10.23 6.67 1.63
C GLN A 154 8.88 6.54 0.91
N ILE A 155 7.77 6.83 1.59
CA ILE A 155 6.44 6.77 0.95
C ILE A 155 6.39 7.59 -0.34
N ASP A 156 5.87 7.00 -1.39
CA ASP A 156 5.59 7.64 -2.69
C ASP A 156 4.23 7.13 -3.16
N TYR A 157 3.16 7.78 -2.65
CA TYR A 157 1.79 7.30 -2.76
C TYR A 157 1.35 7.09 -4.22
N GLY A 158 1.15 5.85 -4.61
CA GLY A 158 0.79 5.46 -5.99
C GLY A 158 1.94 5.56 -6.99
N GLY A 159 3.16 5.72 -6.48
CA GLY A 159 4.39 5.67 -7.24
C GLY A 159 5.20 4.41 -6.91
N ALA A 160 6.40 4.58 -6.41
CA ALA A 160 7.34 3.49 -6.18
C ALA A 160 6.90 2.46 -5.12
N GLU A 161 5.96 2.76 -4.24
CA GLU A 161 5.38 1.76 -3.32
C GLU A 161 4.61 0.66 -4.06
N ILE A 162 4.04 0.99 -5.21
CA ILE A 162 3.35 0.01 -6.07
C ILE A 162 4.37 -0.94 -6.69
N ASP A 163 5.54 -0.41 -7.10
CA ASP A 163 6.66 -1.22 -7.59
C ASP A 163 7.17 -2.18 -6.50
N ASP A 164 7.26 -1.76 -5.23
CA ASP A 164 7.70 -2.63 -4.12
C ASP A 164 6.79 -3.86 -3.98
N THR A 165 5.47 -3.68 -4.14
CA THR A 165 4.52 -4.80 -4.13
C THR A 165 4.74 -5.74 -5.32
N HIS A 166 5.04 -5.20 -6.50
CA HIS A 166 5.38 -5.99 -7.68
C HIS A 166 6.75 -6.69 -7.54
N ASP A 167 7.72 -6.03 -6.91
CA ASP A 167 9.03 -6.62 -6.61
C ASP A 167 8.91 -7.84 -5.68
N ALA A 168 8.02 -7.77 -4.67
CA ALA A 168 7.72 -8.91 -3.82
C ALA A 168 7.11 -10.09 -4.61
N ARG A 169 6.22 -9.81 -5.58
CA ARG A 169 5.70 -10.83 -6.51
C ARG A 169 6.82 -11.47 -7.32
N ASN A 170 7.68 -10.65 -7.92
CA ASN A 170 8.79 -11.14 -8.75
C ASN A 170 9.79 -11.96 -7.95
N TRP A 171 10.13 -11.48 -6.75
CA TRP A 171 10.99 -12.20 -5.83
C TRP A 171 10.39 -13.55 -5.42
N ALA A 172 9.10 -13.60 -5.07
CA ALA A 172 8.44 -14.84 -4.68
C ALA A 172 8.48 -15.89 -5.80
N VAL A 173 8.19 -15.48 -7.02
CA VAL A 173 8.24 -16.36 -8.20
C VAL A 173 9.65 -16.87 -8.50
N ALA A 174 10.66 -16.02 -8.31
CA ALA A 174 12.05 -16.35 -8.60
C ALA A 174 12.71 -17.21 -7.50
N ASN A 175 12.34 -17.02 -6.24
CA ASN A 175 13.09 -17.55 -5.09
C ASN A 175 12.35 -18.63 -4.30
N LEU A 176 11.03 -18.77 -4.42
CA LEU A 176 10.27 -19.79 -3.70
C LEU A 176 10.01 -21.00 -4.61
N PRO A 177 10.75 -22.11 -4.46
CA PRO A 177 10.70 -23.23 -5.42
C PRO A 177 9.36 -23.95 -5.43
N TYR A 178 8.56 -23.79 -4.39
CA TYR A 178 7.21 -24.35 -4.25
C TYR A 178 6.11 -23.44 -4.81
N VAL A 179 6.43 -22.26 -5.33
CA VAL A 179 5.47 -21.36 -5.98
C VAL A 179 5.34 -21.71 -7.45
N ASP A 180 4.10 -21.69 -7.95
CA ASP A 180 3.83 -21.82 -9.39
C ASP A 180 3.80 -20.43 -10.05
N PRO A 181 4.76 -20.10 -10.92
CA PRO A 181 4.83 -18.78 -11.56
C PRO A 181 3.63 -18.48 -12.48
N ASN A 182 2.88 -19.49 -12.89
CA ASN A 182 1.70 -19.34 -13.73
C ASN A 182 0.40 -19.16 -12.93
N ARG A 183 0.45 -19.28 -11.60
CA ARG A 183 -0.71 -19.18 -10.70
C ARG A 183 -0.47 -18.13 -9.63
N VAL A 184 -0.31 -16.87 -10.05
CA VAL A 184 -0.09 -15.72 -9.19
C VAL A 184 -1.33 -14.85 -9.16
N GLY A 185 -1.84 -14.55 -7.97
CA GLY A 185 -2.90 -13.58 -7.75
C GLY A 185 -2.48 -12.47 -6.79
N ILE A 186 -3.32 -11.47 -6.66
CA ILE A 186 -3.09 -10.35 -5.73
C ILE A 186 -4.39 -9.96 -5.04
N PHE A 187 -4.31 -9.59 -3.76
CA PHE A 187 -5.47 -9.12 -3.02
C PHE A 187 -5.09 -8.12 -1.93
N GLY A 188 -6.05 -7.28 -1.55
CA GLY A 188 -5.88 -6.32 -0.47
C GLY A 188 -7.13 -5.49 -0.23
N TRP A 189 -7.11 -4.71 0.85
CA TRP A 189 -8.21 -3.84 1.25
C TRP A 189 -7.72 -2.41 1.43
N SER A 190 -8.62 -1.43 1.14
CA SER A 190 -8.30 -0.02 1.33
C SER A 190 -7.11 0.39 0.45
N HIS A 191 -6.06 0.91 1.04
CA HIS A 191 -4.78 1.17 0.36
C HIS A 191 -4.19 -0.12 -0.26
N GLY A 192 -4.32 -1.28 0.39
CA GLY A 192 -3.95 -2.57 -0.21
C GLY A 192 -4.82 -2.95 -1.41
N GLY A 193 -6.10 -2.57 -1.42
CA GLY A 193 -6.97 -2.66 -2.58
C GLY A 193 -6.53 -1.75 -3.72
N TYR A 194 -6.02 -0.57 -3.39
CA TYR A 194 -5.39 0.36 -4.31
C TYR A 194 -4.11 -0.25 -4.93
N HIS A 195 -3.22 -0.82 -4.12
CA HIS A 195 -2.06 -1.57 -4.60
C HIS A 195 -2.45 -2.69 -5.54
N THR A 196 -3.51 -3.42 -5.20
CA THR A 196 -4.07 -4.47 -6.06
C THR A 196 -4.47 -3.94 -7.43
N LEU A 197 -5.26 -2.86 -7.47
CA LEU A 197 -5.71 -2.24 -8.71
C LEU A 197 -4.52 -1.71 -9.53
N MET A 198 -3.62 -0.94 -8.93
CA MET A 198 -2.46 -0.38 -9.65
C MET A 198 -1.54 -1.47 -10.18
N ASN A 199 -1.34 -2.57 -9.44
CA ASN A 199 -0.51 -3.68 -9.91
C ASN A 199 -1.10 -4.35 -11.16
N ILE A 200 -2.38 -4.70 -11.17
CA ILE A 200 -3.01 -5.37 -12.32
C ILE A 200 -3.20 -4.45 -13.53
N LEU A 201 -3.16 -3.13 -13.33
CA LEU A 201 -3.23 -2.14 -14.41
C LEU A 201 -1.85 -1.81 -14.97
N ASN A 202 -0.80 -1.86 -14.16
CA ASN A 202 0.57 -1.62 -14.60
C ASN A 202 1.22 -2.89 -15.19
N TRP A 203 0.93 -4.06 -14.62
CA TRP A 203 1.47 -5.37 -15.04
C TRP A 203 0.35 -6.39 -15.26
N PRO A 204 -0.52 -6.18 -16.27
CA PRO A 204 -1.75 -6.97 -16.45
C PRO A 204 -1.51 -8.44 -16.83
N ASP A 205 -0.31 -8.81 -17.23
CA ASP A 205 0.05 -10.19 -17.59
C ASP A 205 0.63 -10.99 -16.43
N ASP A 206 1.03 -10.31 -15.35
CA ASP A 206 1.73 -10.90 -14.20
C ASP A 206 0.79 -11.52 -13.16
N TYR A 207 -0.50 -11.21 -13.24
CA TYR A 207 -1.51 -11.68 -12.30
C TYR A 207 -2.65 -12.40 -13.02
N LYS A 208 -3.03 -13.57 -12.54
CA LYS A 208 -4.13 -14.37 -13.08
C LYS A 208 -5.49 -13.97 -12.51
N VAL A 209 -5.50 -13.34 -11.35
CA VAL A 209 -6.72 -12.89 -10.67
C VAL A 209 -6.39 -11.84 -9.62
N ALA A 210 -7.35 -10.97 -9.33
CA ALA A 210 -7.22 -9.95 -8.31
C ALA A 210 -8.50 -9.75 -7.50
N TYR A 211 -8.34 -9.43 -6.22
CA TYR A 211 -9.43 -9.00 -5.35
C TYR A 211 -9.10 -7.65 -4.72
N ALA A 212 -9.96 -6.66 -4.91
CA ALA A 212 -9.86 -5.33 -4.33
C ALA A 212 -11.05 -5.05 -3.40
N GLY A 213 -10.81 -5.09 -2.09
CA GLY A 213 -11.82 -4.77 -1.08
C GLY A 213 -11.76 -3.29 -0.70
N VAL A 214 -12.89 -2.59 -0.68
CA VAL A 214 -13.02 -1.17 -0.30
C VAL A 214 -11.85 -0.32 -0.84
N PRO A 215 -11.51 -0.43 -2.13
CA PRO A 215 -10.25 0.09 -2.65
C PRO A 215 -10.28 1.61 -2.84
N VAL A 216 -9.20 2.30 -2.48
CA VAL A 216 -8.94 3.64 -3.03
C VAL A 216 -8.77 3.50 -4.53
N SER A 217 -9.42 4.36 -5.32
CA SER A 217 -9.45 4.20 -6.78
C SER A 217 -9.43 5.50 -7.59
N ASP A 218 -9.74 6.64 -6.95
CA ASP A 218 -9.76 7.96 -7.58
C ASP A 218 -9.24 9.04 -6.64
N LEU A 219 -7.97 9.37 -6.73
CA LEU A 219 -7.34 10.38 -5.88
C LEU A 219 -7.84 11.78 -6.16
N VAL A 220 -8.35 12.07 -7.37
CA VAL A 220 -8.94 13.38 -7.69
C VAL A 220 -10.26 13.53 -6.95
N ALA A 221 -11.16 12.53 -7.04
CA ALA A 221 -12.41 12.52 -6.31
C ALA A 221 -12.17 12.53 -4.78
N ARG A 222 -11.20 11.72 -4.30
CA ARG A 222 -10.83 11.63 -2.88
C ARG A 222 -10.42 12.99 -2.32
N MET A 223 -9.60 13.76 -3.03
CA MET A 223 -9.23 15.12 -2.63
C MET A 223 -10.44 16.09 -2.66
N GLY A 224 -11.45 15.80 -3.45
CA GLY A 224 -12.66 16.62 -3.56
C GLY A 224 -13.61 16.49 -2.38
N TYR A 225 -13.67 15.32 -1.72
CA TYR A 225 -14.57 15.08 -0.58
C TYR A 225 -13.88 15.10 0.80
N THR A 226 -12.54 15.15 0.84
CA THR A 226 -11.77 15.22 2.09
C THR A 226 -11.44 16.65 2.51
N GLY A 227 -11.16 16.86 3.80
CA GLY A 227 -10.76 18.15 4.35
C GLY A 227 -9.35 18.59 3.95
N GLN A 228 -9.02 19.88 4.22
CA GLN A 228 -7.73 20.46 3.85
C GLN A 228 -6.53 19.72 4.48
N ASP A 229 -6.61 19.38 5.77
CA ASP A 229 -5.54 18.66 6.47
C ASP A 229 -5.19 17.33 5.78
N TYR A 230 -6.20 16.60 5.32
CA TYR A 230 -6.01 15.35 4.58
C TYR A 230 -5.34 15.61 3.22
N ARG A 231 -5.75 16.66 2.50
CA ARG A 231 -5.15 17.07 1.23
C ARG A 231 -3.69 17.47 1.38
N ASP A 232 -3.34 18.17 2.47
CA ASP A 232 -1.96 18.57 2.76
C ASP A 232 -1.07 17.36 3.04
N ILE A 233 -1.57 16.34 3.77
CA ILE A 233 -0.88 15.07 3.98
C ILE A 233 -0.59 14.38 2.64
N PHE A 234 -1.60 14.28 1.77
CA PHE A 234 -1.42 13.66 0.44
C PHE A 234 -0.50 14.46 -0.47
N ALA A 235 -0.56 15.79 -0.40
CA ALA A 235 0.39 16.64 -1.12
C ALA A 235 1.84 16.39 -0.67
N GLY A 236 2.05 16.06 0.61
CA GLY A 236 3.35 15.63 1.12
C GLY A 236 3.83 14.32 0.49
N PHE A 237 2.94 13.34 0.31
CA PHE A 237 3.26 12.04 -0.28
C PHE A 237 3.41 12.07 -1.81
N ILE A 238 2.67 12.93 -2.50
CA ILE A 238 2.66 13.04 -3.97
C ILE A 238 3.59 14.17 -4.45
N GLY A 239 3.95 15.07 -3.55
CA GLY A 239 4.86 16.20 -3.80
C GLY A 239 4.18 17.49 -4.26
N LYS A 240 2.87 17.51 -4.49
CA LYS A 240 2.10 18.70 -4.92
C LYS A 240 0.63 18.61 -4.51
N GLN A 241 -0.01 19.77 -4.35
CA GLN A 241 -1.47 19.86 -4.22
C GLN A 241 -2.18 19.42 -5.50
N PRO A 242 -3.41 18.89 -5.42
CA PRO A 242 -4.17 18.46 -6.60
C PRO A 242 -4.43 19.60 -7.59
N GLU A 243 -4.64 20.81 -7.11
CA GLU A 243 -4.86 22.01 -7.93
C GLU A 243 -3.63 22.36 -8.77
N ASP A 244 -2.44 22.14 -8.24
CA ASP A 244 -1.17 22.44 -8.90
C ASP A 244 -0.76 21.38 -9.92
N ASN A 245 -1.23 20.15 -9.76
CA ASN A 245 -0.86 19.05 -10.64
C ASN A 245 -1.90 17.92 -10.68
N VAL A 246 -3.09 18.21 -11.15
CA VAL A 246 -4.18 17.22 -11.28
C VAL A 246 -3.78 16.01 -12.13
N MET A 247 -2.87 16.18 -13.10
CA MET A 247 -2.42 15.09 -13.96
C MET A 247 -1.63 14.03 -13.19
N GLU A 248 -0.87 14.42 -12.17
CA GLU A 248 -0.17 13.47 -11.30
C GLU A 248 -1.15 12.67 -10.44
N TYR A 249 -2.20 13.30 -9.92
CA TYR A 249 -3.26 12.60 -9.20
C TYR A 249 -4.01 11.62 -10.10
N ARG A 250 -4.30 12.01 -11.36
CA ARG A 250 -4.89 11.10 -12.36
C ARG A 250 -3.97 9.94 -12.69
N ARG A 251 -2.68 10.20 -12.90
CA ARG A 251 -1.67 9.16 -13.18
C ARG A 251 -1.61 8.11 -12.08
N ARG A 252 -1.85 8.53 -10.83
CA ARG A 252 -1.85 7.67 -9.64
C ARG A 252 -3.23 7.10 -9.30
N SER A 253 -4.25 7.33 -10.10
CA SER A 253 -5.62 6.85 -9.83
C SER A 253 -6.04 5.71 -10.76
N PRO A 254 -6.36 4.53 -10.23
CA PRO A 254 -6.81 3.37 -11.01
C PRO A 254 -7.91 3.67 -12.02
N VAL A 255 -8.88 4.52 -11.67
CA VAL A 255 -10.03 4.86 -12.50
C VAL A 255 -9.66 5.42 -13.89
N TYR A 256 -8.49 6.07 -14.00
CA TYR A 256 -8.01 6.62 -15.27
C TYR A 256 -7.18 5.65 -16.11
N HIS A 257 -7.06 4.39 -15.68
CA HIS A 257 -6.25 3.36 -16.36
C HIS A 257 -7.05 2.09 -16.65
N VAL A 258 -8.38 2.13 -16.51
CA VAL A 258 -9.27 0.97 -16.62
C VAL A 258 -9.15 0.24 -17.96
N GLU A 259 -8.75 0.95 -19.02
CA GLU A 259 -8.53 0.39 -20.37
C GLU A 259 -7.43 -0.69 -20.37
N LYS A 260 -6.49 -0.65 -19.42
CA LYS A 260 -5.41 -1.63 -19.29
C LYS A 260 -5.85 -2.94 -18.63
N LEU A 261 -7.04 -2.98 -17.99
CA LEU A 261 -7.48 -4.17 -17.26
C LEU A 261 -7.62 -5.37 -18.19
N ARG A 262 -6.89 -6.43 -17.89
CA ARG A 262 -6.98 -7.77 -18.51
C ARG A 262 -7.19 -8.87 -17.48
N THR A 263 -6.75 -8.64 -16.24
CA THR A 263 -6.83 -9.57 -15.12
C THR A 263 -8.28 -9.67 -14.62
N PRO A 264 -8.83 -10.88 -14.43
CA PRO A 264 -10.09 -11.07 -13.73
C PRO A 264 -10.08 -10.38 -12.36
N LEU A 265 -11.08 -9.56 -12.09
CA LEU A 265 -11.14 -8.69 -10.91
C LEU A 265 -12.47 -8.84 -10.19
N LEU A 266 -12.43 -9.00 -8.86
CA LEU A 266 -13.58 -8.87 -7.97
C LEU A 266 -13.39 -7.63 -7.07
N ILE A 267 -14.42 -6.79 -6.99
CA ILE A 267 -14.46 -5.61 -6.13
C ILE A 267 -15.57 -5.76 -5.10
N HIS A 268 -15.25 -5.59 -3.82
CA HIS A 268 -16.24 -5.45 -2.75
C HIS A 268 -16.16 -4.08 -2.10
N THR A 269 -17.30 -3.45 -1.85
CA THR A 269 -17.40 -2.20 -1.08
C THR A 269 -18.73 -2.16 -0.32
N THR A 270 -18.95 -1.12 0.49
CA THR A 270 -20.19 -0.91 1.24
C THR A 270 -20.65 0.53 1.17
N THR A 271 -21.97 0.75 1.19
CA THR A 271 -22.57 2.09 1.07
C THR A 271 -22.29 3.01 2.24
N ASN A 272 -21.94 2.47 3.40
CA ASN A 272 -21.61 3.21 4.62
C ASN A 272 -20.12 3.25 4.93
N ASP A 273 -19.26 3.08 3.92
CA ASP A 273 -17.82 3.20 4.11
C ASP A 273 -17.46 4.61 4.59
N ASP A 274 -16.77 4.70 5.73
CA ASP A 274 -16.42 5.93 6.41
C ASP A 274 -14.99 6.42 6.12
N ASP A 275 -14.24 5.70 5.29
CA ASP A 275 -12.90 6.09 4.82
C ASP A 275 -12.86 6.25 3.29
N VAL A 276 -13.16 5.19 2.54
CA VAL A 276 -13.25 5.26 1.08
C VAL A 276 -14.71 5.45 0.68
N ASN A 277 -15.07 6.67 0.32
CA ASN A 277 -16.45 6.98 -0.08
C ASN A 277 -16.91 6.03 -1.20
N VAL A 278 -18.09 5.43 -1.02
CA VAL A 278 -18.66 4.49 -2.00
C VAL A 278 -18.72 5.06 -3.41
N LEU A 279 -18.96 6.38 -3.56
CA LEU A 279 -18.99 7.06 -4.85
C LEU A 279 -17.67 6.97 -5.62
N GLU A 280 -16.52 6.90 -4.91
CA GLU A 280 -15.21 6.69 -5.52
C GLU A 280 -15.15 5.33 -6.20
N VAL A 281 -15.64 4.27 -5.52
CA VAL A 281 -15.67 2.91 -6.06
C VAL A 281 -16.75 2.77 -7.14
N GLU A 282 -17.89 3.42 -6.99
CA GLU A 282 -18.93 3.48 -8.04
C GLU A 282 -18.41 4.15 -9.32
N HIS A 283 -17.59 5.19 -9.20
CA HIS A 283 -16.92 5.82 -10.35
C HIS A 283 -15.98 4.83 -11.06
N LEU A 284 -15.15 4.07 -10.30
CA LEU A 284 -14.33 3.00 -10.86
C LEU A 284 -15.19 1.96 -11.61
N ILE A 285 -16.27 1.48 -10.98
CA ILE A 285 -17.19 0.51 -11.57
C ILE A 285 -17.81 1.05 -12.88
N ALA A 286 -18.24 2.32 -12.87
CA ALA A 286 -18.80 2.97 -14.05
C ALA A 286 -17.75 3.08 -15.18
N ALA A 287 -16.53 3.48 -14.86
CA ALA A 287 -15.43 3.56 -15.82
C ALA A 287 -15.08 2.19 -16.42
N LEU A 288 -14.99 1.15 -15.61
CA LEU A 288 -14.76 -0.24 -16.07
C LEU A 288 -15.86 -0.73 -17.00
N LYS A 289 -17.13 -0.44 -16.67
CA LYS A 289 -18.28 -0.78 -17.55
C LYS A 289 -18.22 -0.01 -18.87
N ALA A 290 -17.94 1.29 -18.82
CA ALA A 290 -17.83 2.13 -20.02
C ALA A 290 -16.70 1.67 -20.93
N ALA A 291 -15.59 1.17 -20.36
CA ALA A 291 -14.47 0.57 -21.10
C ALA A 291 -14.72 -0.88 -21.55
N GLY A 292 -15.92 -1.43 -21.35
CA GLY A 292 -16.30 -2.79 -21.76
C GLY A 292 -15.53 -3.90 -21.04
N LYS A 293 -15.03 -3.63 -19.83
CA LYS A 293 -14.20 -4.59 -19.07
C LYS A 293 -15.06 -5.66 -18.39
N LYS A 294 -14.51 -6.88 -18.32
CA LYS A 294 -15.13 -7.99 -17.58
C LYS A 294 -14.57 -8.00 -16.17
N PHE A 295 -15.44 -7.84 -15.18
CA PHE A 295 -15.12 -7.88 -13.76
C PHE A 295 -16.37 -8.22 -12.96
N GLU A 296 -16.20 -8.64 -11.72
CA GLU A 296 -17.27 -8.88 -10.76
C GLU A 296 -17.22 -7.82 -9.65
N TYR A 297 -18.36 -7.47 -9.09
CA TYR A 297 -18.41 -6.52 -7.98
C TYR A 297 -19.65 -6.71 -7.12
N LYS A 298 -19.56 -6.31 -5.86
CA LYS A 298 -20.67 -6.29 -4.94
C LYS A 298 -20.61 -5.08 -4.01
N ILE A 299 -21.69 -4.33 -3.95
CA ILE A 299 -21.87 -3.20 -3.04
C ILE A 299 -22.82 -3.63 -1.94
N TYR A 300 -22.29 -3.81 -0.73
CA TYR A 300 -23.08 -4.19 0.43
C TYR A 300 -23.82 -2.98 0.99
N GLN A 301 -25.06 -3.17 1.40
CA GLN A 301 -25.88 -2.07 1.96
C GLN A 301 -25.66 -1.98 3.46
N ASN A 302 -25.15 -0.83 3.95
CA ASN A 302 -24.97 -0.53 5.37
C ASN A 302 -24.32 -1.69 6.15
N ALA A 303 -23.23 -2.24 5.62
CA ALA A 303 -22.58 -3.41 6.20
C ALA A 303 -22.03 -3.09 7.60
N PRO A 304 -22.26 -3.97 8.61
CA PRO A 304 -21.67 -3.80 9.93
C PRO A 304 -20.14 -3.71 9.86
N GLY A 305 -19.54 -2.72 10.53
CA GLY A 305 -18.10 -2.51 10.52
C GLY A 305 -17.62 -1.56 9.43
N SER A 306 -18.55 -0.98 8.62
CA SER A 306 -18.22 0.11 7.67
C SER A 306 -17.02 -0.25 6.80
N HIS A 307 -15.98 0.58 6.74
CA HIS A 307 -14.74 0.33 6.00
C HIS A 307 -14.05 -1.03 6.31
N ARG A 308 -14.36 -1.63 7.46
CA ARG A 308 -13.78 -2.91 7.89
C ARG A 308 -14.73 -4.10 7.75
N PHE A 309 -15.89 -3.93 7.12
CA PHE A 309 -17.01 -4.88 7.16
C PHE A 309 -16.65 -6.35 6.85
N ASN A 310 -15.71 -6.59 5.95
CA ASN A 310 -15.30 -7.92 5.53
C ASN A 310 -14.02 -8.45 6.22
N ARG A 311 -13.46 -7.66 7.16
CA ARG A 311 -12.24 -8.02 7.92
C ARG A 311 -12.52 -8.29 9.41
N ILE A 312 -13.78 -8.21 9.82
CA ILE A 312 -14.23 -8.46 11.18
C ILE A 312 -14.88 -9.84 11.31
N ASP A 313 -15.29 -10.24 12.52
CA ASP A 313 -15.89 -11.54 12.78
C ASP A 313 -17.42 -11.45 12.82
N THR A 314 -18.04 -11.19 11.67
CA THR A 314 -19.49 -11.26 11.48
C THR A 314 -19.83 -12.30 10.43
N GLN A 315 -21.09 -12.77 10.41
CA GLN A 315 -21.55 -13.70 9.39
C GLN A 315 -21.38 -13.12 7.98
N LEU A 316 -21.77 -11.85 7.78
CA LEU A 316 -21.61 -11.14 6.51
C LEU A 316 -20.14 -11.08 6.07
N ALA A 317 -19.22 -10.82 7.02
CA ALA A 317 -17.80 -10.79 6.73
C ALA A 317 -17.29 -12.16 6.26
N LYS A 318 -17.69 -13.24 6.91
CA LYS A 318 -17.34 -14.63 6.54
C LYS A 318 -17.87 -14.98 5.15
N GLU A 319 -19.11 -14.62 4.85
CA GLU A 319 -19.72 -14.81 3.53
C GLU A 319 -19.00 -14.02 2.43
N SER A 320 -18.68 -12.75 2.71
CA SER A 320 -17.92 -11.90 1.78
C SER A 320 -16.52 -12.44 1.50
N ARG A 321 -15.84 -12.98 2.52
CA ARG A 321 -14.52 -13.60 2.34
C ARG A 321 -14.62 -14.94 1.64
N ALA A 322 -15.64 -15.74 1.90
CA ALA A 322 -15.87 -16.99 1.16
C ALA A 322 -16.04 -16.70 -0.34
N GLU A 323 -16.85 -15.70 -0.71
CA GLU A 323 -17.02 -15.25 -2.09
C GLU A 323 -15.66 -14.80 -2.72
N MET A 324 -14.86 -14.04 -1.98
CA MET A 324 -13.50 -13.69 -2.40
C MET A 324 -12.62 -14.92 -2.64
N TRP A 325 -12.56 -15.85 -1.69
CA TRP A 325 -11.72 -17.03 -1.81
C TRP A 325 -12.16 -17.95 -2.95
N ASP A 326 -13.44 -18.10 -3.16
CA ASP A 326 -14.00 -18.91 -4.26
C ASP A 326 -13.71 -18.25 -5.61
N PHE A 327 -13.79 -16.93 -5.69
CA PHE A 327 -13.39 -16.18 -6.88
C PHE A 327 -11.89 -16.38 -7.18
N LEU A 328 -11.02 -16.17 -6.20
CA LEU A 328 -9.57 -16.36 -6.39
C LEU A 328 -9.24 -17.81 -6.79
N ALA A 329 -9.87 -18.79 -6.16
CA ALA A 329 -9.67 -20.21 -6.45
C ALA A 329 -10.10 -20.60 -7.88
N ARG A 330 -11.10 -19.94 -8.44
CA ARG A 330 -11.61 -20.18 -9.81
C ARG A 330 -10.53 -20.01 -10.88
N TYR A 331 -9.55 -19.13 -10.63
CA TYR A 331 -8.51 -18.81 -11.60
C TYR A 331 -7.12 -19.35 -11.22
N LEU A 332 -6.95 -19.84 -9.98
CA LEU A 332 -5.64 -20.28 -9.48
C LEU A 332 -5.55 -21.79 -9.19
N LYS A 333 -6.66 -22.50 -9.21
CA LYS A 333 -6.69 -23.96 -9.00
C LYS A 333 -6.70 -24.76 -10.29
#